data_c82898b2dc9c79329fd420a0bba29682
#
_entry.id   c82898b2dc9c79329fd420a0bba29682
#
_cell.length_a   1.000
_cell.length_b   1.000
_cell.length_c   1.000
_cell.angle_alpha   90.00
_cell.angle_beta   90.00
_cell.angle_gamma   90.00
#
_symmetry.space_group_name_H-M   'P 1'
#
loop_
_entity.id
_entity.type
_entity.pdbx_description
1 polymer ?
#
loop_
_entity_poly.entity_id
_entity_poly.type
_entity_poly.pdbx_seq_one_letter_code
_entity_poly.pdbx_strand_id
1 'polypeptide(L)'
;MPRSARTPLSALLVASLSVVSSAQGRTDVVTLVNGDRISGEVLRLDRGRLEFKTDNAGTLYLEWDKLRSVLTTRLVEVATADGRRYLGSLVQAPSRSISVATLAGGVALRMAEVTSMTPIGRSFWRKLDGSIDAGFNYTQSSGVGQLTLNSDLVYRRPASQARLVGSMTLTRSDGDEERSDRASVDVSYQRSPWPRWFVLGFGRFETNESLGLTLRSQVGGAMGPRLINSNRAQMSIGAGVGVNDERGVDVEPTRNLEGLLLVQSSYFTYDRPTTSLDVRLQYYPSLSNRGRHRAQLDASVRQELLSDLFVALTLFNSYDSRPPNEAADSNDVGIVASIGWTY
;
A
#
# COMPACT_ATOMS: atom_id res chain seq x y z
N MET A 1 -50.40 5.54 -49.09
CA MET A 1 -49.14 4.72 -49.14
C MET A 1 -47.98 5.57 -48.75
N PRO A 2 -47.42 5.43 -47.53
CA PRO A 2 -46.15 6.01 -47.19
C PRO A 2 -45.05 4.93 -47.14
N ARG A 3 -43.93 5.24 -47.76
CA ARG A 3 -42.72 4.43 -47.87
C ARG A 3 -41.98 4.35 -46.53
N SER A 4 -41.73 3.14 -46.07
CA SER A 4 -40.88 2.86 -44.92
C SER A 4 -39.39 3.09 -45.25
N ALA A 5 -38.76 4.02 -44.54
CA ALA A 5 -37.32 4.22 -44.57
C ALA A 5 -36.65 3.16 -43.67
N ARG A 6 -35.84 2.31 -44.28
CA ARG A 6 -34.95 1.37 -43.56
C ARG A 6 -33.63 2.08 -43.20
N THR A 7 -33.35 2.25 -41.95
CA THR A 7 -32.04 2.68 -41.44
C THR A 7 -31.07 1.50 -41.46
N PRO A 8 -29.84 1.66 -41.96
CA PRO A 8 -28.85 0.60 -41.90
C PRO A 8 -28.21 0.54 -40.50
N LEU A 9 -28.20 -0.64 -39.94
CA LEU A 9 -27.49 -1.01 -38.74
C LEU A 9 -25.97 -0.98 -39.01
N SER A 10 -25.25 0.01 -38.50
CA SER A 10 -23.81 0.09 -38.61
C SER A 10 -23.18 -0.95 -37.66
N ALA A 11 -22.64 -2.00 -38.23
CA ALA A 11 -21.87 -3.01 -37.51
C ALA A 11 -20.55 -2.38 -37.01
N LEU A 12 -20.42 -2.25 -35.71
CA LEU A 12 -19.16 -1.83 -35.03
C LEU A 12 -18.18 -3.00 -35.08
N LEU A 13 -17.23 -2.94 -36.02
CA LEU A 13 -16.14 -3.90 -36.12
C LEU A 13 -15.12 -3.64 -35.00
N VAL A 14 -15.15 -4.41 -33.92
CA VAL A 14 -14.12 -4.40 -32.88
C VAL A 14 -12.88 -5.12 -33.44
N ALA A 15 -11.91 -4.35 -33.91
CA ALA A 15 -10.60 -4.87 -34.28
C ALA A 15 -9.84 -5.25 -33.03
N SER A 16 -9.78 -6.53 -32.71
CA SER A 16 -8.89 -7.09 -31.70
C SER A 16 -7.46 -7.00 -32.20
N LEU A 17 -6.72 -5.96 -31.77
CA LEU A 17 -5.26 -5.92 -31.90
C LEU A 17 -4.65 -7.01 -31.00
N SER A 18 -4.36 -8.15 -31.58
CA SER A 18 -3.51 -9.16 -30.97
C SER A 18 -2.08 -8.62 -30.89
N VAL A 19 -1.71 -8.03 -29.75
CA VAL A 19 -0.31 -7.72 -29.46
C VAL A 19 0.40 -9.06 -29.27
N VAL A 20 1.13 -9.47 -30.30
CA VAL A 20 2.10 -10.57 -30.19
C VAL A 20 3.20 -10.10 -29.26
N SER A 21 3.03 -10.34 -27.97
CA SER A 21 4.08 -10.20 -26.98
C SER A 21 5.07 -11.31 -27.22
N SER A 22 6.25 -10.96 -27.75
CA SER A 22 7.38 -11.88 -27.80
C SER A 22 7.63 -12.39 -26.39
N ALA A 23 7.29 -13.63 -26.13
CA ALA A 23 7.57 -14.31 -24.87
C ALA A 23 9.10 -14.53 -24.80
N GLN A 24 9.84 -13.52 -24.36
CA GLN A 24 11.19 -13.73 -23.88
C GLN A 24 11.08 -14.65 -22.67
N GLY A 25 11.55 -15.89 -22.83
CA GLY A 25 11.50 -16.92 -21.79
C GLY A 25 12.00 -16.35 -20.46
N ARG A 26 11.27 -16.62 -19.40
CA ARG A 26 11.64 -16.21 -18.03
C ARG A 26 12.89 -16.98 -17.65
N THR A 27 13.97 -16.25 -17.40
CA THR A 27 15.32 -16.81 -17.26
C THR A 27 15.88 -16.71 -15.85
N ASP A 28 15.12 -16.12 -14.92
CA ASP A 28 15.51 -16.08 -13.52
C ASP A 28 15.27 -17.45 -12.88
N VAL A 29 16.14 -17.86 -11.98
CA VAL A 29 16.09 -19.17 -11.33
C VAL A 29 16.22 -19.00 -9.83
N VAL A 30 15.31 -19.59 -9.09
CA VAL A 30 15.41 -19.75 -7.63
C VAL A 30 15.67 -21.20 -7.29
N THR A 31 16.52 -21.45 -6.29
CA THR A 31 16.76 -22.78 -5.72
C THR A 31 16.33 -22.76 -4.27
N LEU A 32 15.49 -23.69 -3.88
CA LEU A 32 15.03 -23.88 -2.51
C LEU A 32 16.09 -24.63 -1.67
N VAL A 33 15.97 -24.57 -0.34
CA VAL A 33 16.89 -25.28 0.56
C VAL A 33 16.83 -26.80 0.41
N ASN A 34 15.67 -27.35 -0.02
CA ASN A 34 15.52 -28.77 -0.33
C ASN A 34 16.13 -29.20 -1.67
N GLY A 35 16.64 -28.22 -2.45
CA GLY A 35 17.27 -28.47 -3.76
C GLY A 35 16.34 -28.25 -4.97
N ASP A 36 15.05 -28.04 -4.78
CA ASP A 36 14.12 -27.77 -5.88
C ASP A 36 14.49 -26.48 -6.60
N ARG A 37 14.35 -26.51 -7.93
CA ARG A 37 14.65 -25.36 -8.80
C ARG A 37 13.39 -24.93 -9.52
N ILE A 38 13.13 -23.63 -9.47
CA ILE A 38 11.97 -23.01 -10.09
C ILE A 38 12.49 -21.95 -11.06
N SER A 39 12.05 -22.03 -12.33
CA SER A 39 12.34 -21.04 -13.36
C SER A 39 11.18 -20.04 -13.49
N GLY A 40 11.52 -18.77 -13.65
CA GLY A 40 10.50 -17.75 -13.73
C GLY A 40 11.08 -16.35 -13.83
N GLU A 41 10.45 -15.42 -13.16
CA GLU A 41 10.78 -14.00 -13.14
C GLU A 41 10.67 -13.45 -11.71
N VAL A 42 11.76 -12.90 -11.18
CA VAL A 42 11.74 -12.15 -9.92
C VAL A 42 10.88 -10.90 -10.09
N LEU A 43 9.80 -10.79 -9.32
CA LEU A 43 8.96 -9.60 -9.27
C LEU A 43 9.44 -8.61 -8.22
N ARG A 44 9.61 -9.07 -6.99
CA ARG A 44 10.18 -8.29 -5.89
C ARG A 44 10.52 -9.18 -4.70
N LEU A 45 11.38 -8.70 -3.85
CA LEU A 45 11.54 -9.16 -2.47
C LEU A 45 11.10 -8.03 -1.54
N ASP A 46 10.19 -8.31 -0.67
CA ASP A 46 9.74 -7.39 0.38
C ASP A 46 9.25 -8.18 1.59
N ARG A 47 9.48 -7.66 2.79
CA ARG A 47 9.05 -8.29 4.06
C ARG A 47 9.43 -9.77 4.17
N GLY A 48 10.62 -10.16 3.69
CA GLY A 48 11.10 -11.55 3.75
C GLY A 48 10.39 -12.52 2.81
N ARG A 49 9.65 -12.05 1.83
CA ARG A 49 8.95 -12.86 0.84
C ARG A 49 9.31 -12.43 -0.58
N LEU A 50 9.78 -13.39 -1.38
CA LEU A 50 10.08 -13.21 -2.79
C LEU A 50 8.83 -13.50 -3.62
N GLU A 51 8.36 -12.52 -4.37
CA GLU A 51 7.35 -12.72 -5.41
C GLU A 51 8.04 -13.17 -6.68
N PHE A 52 7.67 -14.34 -7.15
CA PHE A 52 8.30 -15.01 -8.29
C PHE A 52 7.25 -15.49 -9.27
N LYS A 53 7.24 -14.93 -10.48
CA LYS A 53 6.23 -15.25 -11.50
C LYS A 53 6.75 -16.38 -12.39
N THR A 54 6.03 -17.48 -12.42
CA THR A 54 6.28 -18.62 -13.30
C THR A 54 5.41 -18.56 -14.55
N ASP A 55 5.72 -19.38 -15.56
CA ASP A 55 4.91 -19.46 -16.77
C ASP A 55 3.64 -20.30 -16.57
N ASN A 56 3.71 -21.35 -15.75
CA ASN A 56 2.65 -22.34 -15.63
C ASN A 56 1.92 -22.32 -14.28
N ALA A 57 2.56 -21.82 -13.21
CA ALA A 57 1.98 -21.81 -11.85
C ALA A 57 1.62 -20.38 -11.36
N GLY A 58 1.59 -19.39 -12.26
CA GLY A 58 1.29 -18.01 -11.87
C GLY A 58 2.39 -17.37 -11.00
N THR A 59 1.99 -16.54 -10.04
CA THR A 59 2.91 -15.88 -9.11
C THR A 59 3.02 -16.68 -7.83
N LEU A 60 4.23 -17.11 -7.52
CA LEU A 60 4.58 -17.79 -6.29
C LEU A 60 5.12 -16.78 -5.27
N TYR A 61 4.80 -17.01 -4.01
CA TYR A 61 5.26 -16.23 -2.87
C TYR A 61 6.20 -17.11 -2.04
N LEU A 62 7.51 -16.94 -2.23
CA LEU A 62 8.54 -17.79 -1.64
C LEU A 62 9.14 -17.09 -0.43
N GLU A 63 9.18 -17.79 0.71
CA GLU A 63 9.83 -17.30 1.91
C GLU A 63 11.34 -17.17 1.67
N TRP A 64 11.89 -16.00 1.99
CA TRP A 64 13.29 -15.68 1.70
C TRP A 64 14.28 -16.61 2.42
N ASP A 65 13.94 -17.02 3.62
CA ASP A 65 14.76 -17.94 4.42
C ASP A 65 14.70 -19.40 3.95
N LYS A 66 13.72 -19.78 3.13
CA LYS A 66 13.62 -21.10 2.49
C LYS A 66 14.37 -21.17 1.14
N LEU A 67 14.98 -20.06 0.71
CA LEU A 67 15.75 -20.01 -0.51
C LEU A 67 17.23 -20.30 -0.25
N ARG A 68 17.83 -21.09 -1.14
CA ARG A 68 19.26 -21.40 -1.17
C ARG A 68 20.04 -20.39 -2.02
N SER A 69 19.47 -20.03 -3.19
CA SER A 69 20.07 -19.09 -4.14
C SER A 69 19.01 -18.48 -5.05
N VAL A 70 19.33 -17.30 -5.57
CA VAL A 70 18.54 -16.58 -6.58
C VAL A 70 19.49 -16.10 -7.67
N LEU A 71 19.16 -16.39 -8.92
CA LEU A 71 19.90 -15.94 -10.10
C LEU A 71 18.97 -15.08 -10.95
N THR A 72 19.45 -13.95 -11.45
CA THR A 72 18.69 -13.09 -12.37
C THR A 72 19.53 -12.71 -13.56
N THR A 73 18.94 -12.69 -14.73
CA THR A 73 19.58 -12.16 -15.94
C THR A 73 19.37 -10.64 -16.09
N ARG A 74 18.37 -10.12 -15.41
CA ARG A 74 18.01 -8.71 -15.44
C ARG A 74 18.64 -7.95 -14.29
N LEU A 75 18.79 -6.64 -14.50
CA LEU A 75 19.24 -5.74 -13.45
C LEU A 75 18.18 -5.63 -12.34
N VAL A 76 18.62 -5.79 -11.13
CA VAL A 76 17.83 -5.59 -9.90
C VAL A 76 18.55 -4.60 -8.98
N GLU A 77 17.79 -3.80 -8.26
CA GLU A 77 18.30 -3.08 -7.09
C GLU A 77 18.13 -4.01 -5.88
N VAL A 78 19.20 -4.28 -5.18
CA VAL A 78 19.24 -5.05 -3.94
C VAL A 78 19.50 -4.09 -2.79
N ALA A 79 18.62 -4.02 -1.80
CA ALA A 79 18.84 -3.23 -0.59
C ALA A 79 19.08 -4.13 0.61
N THR A 80 20.00 -3.70 1.47
CA THR A 80 20.40 -4.40 2.69
C THR A 80 19.82 -3.73 3.93
N ALA A 81 19.83 -4.44 5.05
CA ALA A 81 19.31 -3.98 6.32
C ALA A 81 19.95 -2.68 6.82
N ASP A 82 21.21 -2.43 6.48
CA ASP A 82 21.93 -1.20 6.78
C ASP A 82 21.59 -0.04 5.82
N GLY A 83 20.71 -0.29 4.84
CA GLY A 83 20.21 0.69 3.89
C GLY A 83 21.09 0.92 2.67
N ARG A 84 22.20 0.16 2.50
CA ARG A 84 22.98 0.20 1.26
C ARG A 84 22.22 -0.42 0.12
N ARG A 85 22.53 0.03 -1.10
CA ARG A 85 21.88 -0.42 -2.32
C ARG A 85 22.92 -0.76 -3.37
N TYR A 86 22.65 -1.88 -4.03
CA TYR A 86 23.52 -2.43 -5.07
C TYR A 86 22.68 -2.65 -6.32
N LEU A 87 23.21 -2.25 -7.47
CA LEU A 87 22.57 -2.34 -8.76
C LEU A 87 23.33 -3.30 -9.64
N GLY A 88 22.70 -4.40 -10.04
CA GLY A 88 23.32 -5.42 -10.88
C GLY A 88 22.41 -6.60 -11.13
N SER A 89 22.90 -7.61 -11.86
CA SER A 89 22.28 -8.92 -11.97
C SER A 89 22.77 -9.84 -10.87
N LEU A 90 21.97 -10.84 -10.49
CA LEU A 90 22.36 -11.82 -9.49
C LEU A 90 23.02 -13.01 -10.18
N VAL A 91 24.28 -13.21 -9.89
CA VAL A 91 25.07 -14.30 -10.42
C VAL A 91 25.29 -15.38 -9.37
N GLN A 92 25.86 -16.51 -9.80
CA GLN A 92 26.10 -17.64 -8.92
C GLN A 92 26.96 -17.27 -7.70
N ALA A 93 26.53 -17.70 -6.55
CA ALA A 93 27.16 -17.45 -5.27
C ALA A 93 27.10 -18.70 -4.38
N PRO A 94 27.91 -18.77 -3.31
CA PRO A 94 27.78 -19.83 -2.30
C PRO A 94 26.37 -19.92 -1.72
N SER A 95 26.04 -21.07 -1.16
CA SER A 95 24.73 -21.29 -0.51
C SER A 95 24.44 -20.21 0.54
N ARG A 96 23.20 -19.70 0.56
CA ARG A 96 22.72 -18.65 1.48
C ARG A 96 23.41 -17.29 1.29
N SER A 97 24.01 -17.10 0.11
CA SER A 97 24.61 -15.84 -0.33
C SER A 97 24.06 -15.46 -1.70
N ILE A 98 24.12 -14.18 -2.03
CA ILE A 98 23.93 -13.68 -3.38
C ILE A 98 25.17 -12.88 -3.80
N SER A 99 25.49 -12.91 -5.05
CA SER A 99 26.51 -12.06 -5.65
C SER A 99 25.86 -11.13 -6.66
N VAL A 100 25.97 -9.83 -6.40
CA VAL A 100 25.45 -8.78 -7.30
C VAL A 100 26.57 -8.36 -8.23
N ALA A 101 26.42 -8.65 -9.52
CA ALA A 101 27.34 -8.20 -10.56
C ALA A 101 27.06 -6.72 -10.86
N THR A 102 27.78 -5.83 -10.21
CA THR A 102 27.66 -4.37 -10.41
C THR A 102 28.66 -3.88 -11.47
N LEU A 103 28.51 -2.65 -11.94
CA LEU A 103 29.48 -2.02 -12.85
C LEU A 103 30.88 -1.88 -12.22
N ALA A 104 30.99 -1.81 -10.90
CA ALA A 104 32.23 -1.70 -10.16
C ALA A 104 32.84 -3.06 -9.78
N GLY A 105 32.18 -4.18 -10.12
CA GLY A 105 32.60 -5.54 -9.77
C GLY A 105 31.54 -6.32 -9.01
N GLY A 106 31.85 -7.56 -8.66
CA GLY A 106 30.94 -8.43 -7.90
C GLY A 106 30.91 -8.08 -6.41
N VAL A 107 29.71 -7.94 -5.85
CA VAL A 107 29.49 -7.71 -4.41
C VAL A 107 28.79 -8.93 -3.82
N ALA A 108 29.45 -9.62 -2.90
CA ALA A 108 28.89 -10.75 -2.18
C ALA A 108 28.10 -10.25 -0.94
N LEU A 109 26.87 -10.72 -0.80
CA LEU A 109 25.98 -10.37 0.31
C LEU A 109 25.41 -11.65 0.92
N ARG A 110 25.27 -11.70 2.23
CA ARG A 110 24.51 -12.75 2.89
C ARG A 110 23.02 -12.56 2.63
N MET A 111 22.27 -13.60 2.30
CA MET A 111 20.84 -13.49 2.06
C MET A 111 20.09 -12.89 3.24
N ALA A 112 20.50 -13.18 4.46
CA ALA A 112 19.91 -12.61 5.68
C ALA A 112 20.03 -11.08 5.79
N GLU A 113 21.01 -10.47 5.11
CA GLU A 113 21.21 -9.02 5.10
C GLU A 113 20.35 -8.31 4.05
N VAL A 114 19.85 -9.07 3.08
CA VAL A 114 19.03 -8.52 1.98
C VAL A 114 17.59 -8.40 2.43
N THR A 115 17.06 -7.17 2.42
CA THR A 115 15.70 -6.86 2.90
C THR A 115 14.74 -6.50 1.79
N SER A 116 15.25 -6.05 0.65
CA SER A 116 14.41 -5.82 -0.52
C SER A 116 15.17 -6.03 -1.83
N MET A 117 14.42 -6.36 -2.85
CA MET A 117 14.90 -6.51 -4.22
C MET A 117 13.85 -5.96 -5.18
N THR A 118 14.26 -5.07 -6.07
CA THR A 118 13.37 -4.42 -7.04
C THR A 118 13.99 -4.49 -8.43
N PRO A 119 13.39 -5.18 -9.40
CA PRO A 119 13.86 -5.20 -10.78
C PRO A 119 13.78 -3.82 -11.44
N ILE A 120 14.75 -3.54 -12.31
CA ILE A 120 14.90 -2.28 -13.03
C ILE A 120 14.48 -2.45 -14.49
N GLY A 121 14.09 -1.35 -15.12
CA GLY A 121 13.79 -1.34 -16.57
C GLY A 121 12.41 -1.84 -16.97
N ARG A 122 11.48 -2.03 -16.03
CA ARG A 122 10.12 -2.48 -16.34
C ARG A 122 9.22 -1.35 -16.84
N SER A 123 8.21 -1.72 -17.64
CA SER A 123 7.15 -0.81 -18.07
C SER A 123 6.40 -0.25 -16.87
N PHE A 124 5.72 0.90 -17.07
CA PHE A 124 4.90 1.57 -16.04
C PHE A 124 3.92 0.60 -15.36
N TRP A 125 3.16 -0.16 -16.15
CA TRP A 125 2.13 -1.08 -15.68
C TRP A 125 2.66 -2.23 -14.79
N ARG A 126 3.90 -2.65 -15.00
CA ARG A 126 4.52 -3.70 -14.18
C ARG A 126 5.09 -3.20 -12.86
N LYS A 127 5.13 -1.89 -12.66
CA LYS A 127 5.56 -1.23 -11.42
C LYS A 127 4.37 -0.79 -10.58
N LEU A 128 3.16 -0.86 -11.14
CA LEU A 128 1.92 -0.51 -10.50
C LEU A 128 1.30 -1.78 -9.92
N ASP A 129 1.18 -1.83 -8.61
CA ASP A 129 0.45 -2.85 -7.87
C ASP A 129 -0.76 -2.21 -7.21
N GLY A 130 -1.80 -2.99 -6.98
CA GLY A 130 -2.92 -2.52 -6.19
C GLY A 130 -4.23 -3.20 -6.51
N SER A 131 -5.27 -2.74 -5.84
CA SER A 131 -6.65 -3.19 -6.02
C SER A 131 -7.59 -2.01 -6.22
N ILE A 132 -8.69 -2.28 -6.89
CA ILE A 132 -9.87 -1.42 -6.98
C ILE A 132 -11.05 -2.32 -6.68
N ASP A 133 -11.80 -1.99 -5.63
CA ASP A 133 -12.92 -2.77 -5.15
C ASP A 133 -14.18 -1.91 -5.21
N ALA A 134 -15.28 -2.48 -5.72
CA ALA A 134 -16.59 -1.85 -5.75
C ALA A 134 -17.61 -2.77 -5.06
N GLY A 135 -18.41 -2.22 -4.19
CA GLY A 135 -19.47 -2.92 -3.47
C GLY A 135 -20.80 -2.18 -3.58
N PHE A 136 -21.88 -2.91 -3.69
CA PHE A 136 -23.23 -2.37 -3.64
C PHE A 136 -24.05 -3.14 -2.63
N ASN A 137 -24.76 -2.41 -1.76
CA ASN A 137 -25.69 -2.98 -0.79
C ASN A 137 -27.04 -2.24 -0.92
N TYR A 138 -28.15 -2.97 -0.91
CA TYR A 138 -29.49 -2.42 -0.88
C TYR A 138 -30.35 -3.17 0.12
N THR A 139 -30.99 -2.43 1.02
CA THR A 139 -31.88 -2.99 2.04
C THR A 139 -33.30 -2.49 1.78
N GLN A 140 -34.14 -3.33 1.24
CA GLN A 140 -35.53 -2.99 0.86
C GLN A 140 -36.37 -2.53 2.04
N SER A 141 -36.20 -3.10 3.23
CA SER A 141 -36.99 -2.75 4.43
C SER A 141 -36.76 -1.34 4.92
N SER A 142 -35.59 -0.78 4.70
CA SER A 142 -35.22 0.59 5.07
C SER A 142 -35.13 1.52 3.85
N GLY A 143 -35.26 1.00 2.62
CA GLY A 143 -35.06 1.77 1.40
C GLY A 143 -33.63 2.31 1.23
N VAL A 144 -32.65 1.76 1.97
CA VAL A 144 -31.27 2.27 1.95
C VAL A 144 -30.45 1.55 0.91
N GLY A 145 -29.91 2.32 -0.05
CA GLY A 145 -28.89 1.89 -1.00
C GLY A 145 -27.53 2.47 -0.66
N GLN A 146 -26.50 1.65 -0.67
CA GLN A 146 -25.12 2.07 -0.43
C GLN A 146 -24.20 1.57 -1.53
N LEU A 147 -23.43 2.48 -2.11
CA LEU A 147 -22.37 2.20 -3.06
C LEU A 147 -21.02 2.52 -2.41
N THR A 148 -20.12 1.56 -2.41
CA THR A 148 -18.76 1.73 -1.89
C THR A 148 -17.75 1.49 -3.01
N LEU A 149 -16.76 2.37 -3.13
CA LEU A 149 -15.63 2.22 -4.03
C LEU A 149 -14.34 2.44 -3.24
N ASN A 150 -13.43 1.48 -3.31
CA ASN A 150 -12.11 1.58 -2.69
C ASN A 150 -11.02 1.33 -3.73
N SER A 151 -9.88 2.00 -3.55
CA SER A 151 -8.70 1.80 -4.37
C SER A 151 -7.43 1.91 -3.53
N ASP A 152 -6.46 1.06 -3.78
CA ASP A 152 -5.11 1.13 -3.21
C ASP A 152 -4.10 0.82 -4.31
N LEU A 153 -3.45 1.85 -4.82
CA LEU A 153 -2.51 1.77 -5.92
C LEU A 153 -1.13 2.19 -5.44
N VAL A 154 -0.13 1.35 -5.69
CA VAL A 154 1.26 1.61 -5.31
C VAL A 154 2.16 1.50 -6.54
N TYR A 155 2.81 2.58 -6.89
CA TYR A 155 3.82 2.64 -7.93
C TYR A 155 5.22 2.62 -7.32
N ARG A 156 5.97 1.55 -7.59
CA ARG A 156 7.30 1.35 -7.00
C ARG A 156 8.42 1.58 -8.00
N ARG A 157 9.44 2.27 -7.53
CA ARG A 157 10.73 2.46 -8.21
C ARG A 157 11.88 2.14 -7.25
N PRO A 158 13.09 1.91 -7.77
CA PRO A 158 14.28 1.90 -6.91
C PRO A 158 14.29 3.12 -6.01
N ALA A 159 14.51 2.91 -4.71
CA ALA A 159 14.57 3.95 -3.68
C ALA A 159 13.32 4.83 -3.48
N SER A 160 12.24 4.63 -4.19
CA SER A 160 11.04 5.45 -4.04
C SER A 160 9.74 4.69 -4.32
N GLN A 161 8.65 5.18 -3.72
CA GLN A 161 7.30 4.70 -4.01
C GLN A 161 6.31 5.86 -3.97
N ALA A 162 5.32 5.80 -4.85
CA ALA A 162 4.12 6.62 -4.76
C ALA A 162 2.93 5.71 -4.43
N ARG A 163 2.04 6.18 -3.58
CA ARG A 163 0.81 5.45 -3.22
C ARG A 163 -0.37 6.38 -3.35
N LEU A 164 -1.44 5.87 -3.93
CA LEU A 164 -2.75 6.48 -4.01
C LEU A 164 -3.75 5.55 -3.33
N VAL A 165 -4.43 6.06 -2.30
CA VAL A 165 -5.54 5.36 -1.65
C VAL A 165 -6.77 6.21 -1.82
N GLY A 166 -7.85 5.62 -2.33
CA GLY A 166 -9.14 6.27 -2.47
C GLY A 166 -10.23 5.45 -1.79
N SER A 167 -11.16 6.12 -1.14
CA SER A 167 -12.36 5.48 -0.64
C SER A 167 -13.55 6.41 -0.85
N MET A 168 -14.68 5.85 -1.28
CA MET A 168 -15.93 6.56 -1.49
C MET A 168 -17.08 5.69 -1.01
N THR A 169 -17.99 6.28 -0.26
CA THR A 169 -19.25 5.67 0.15
C THR A 169 -20.37 6.64 -0.12
N LEU A 170 -21.32 6.24 -0.95
CA LEU A 170 -22.52 6.99 -1.26
C LEU A 170 -23.70 6.25 -0.66
N THR A 171 -24.47 6.93 0.18
CA THR A 171 -25.67 6.38 0.82
C THR A 171 -26.90 7.16 0.38
N ARG A 172 -27.94 6.46 -0.01
CA ARG A 172 -29.24 6.99 -0.44
C ARG A 172 -30.33 6.27 0.34
N SER A 173 -31.31 7.00 0.84
CA SER A 173 -32.49 6.45 1.49
C SER A 173 -33.75 6.86 0.71
N ASP A 174 -34.67 5.90 0.50
CA ASP A 174 -35.98 6.15 -0.09
C ASP A 174 -36.88 6.79 0.98
N GLY A 175 -37.06 8.11 0.97
CA GLY A 175 -38.05 8.77 1.81
C GLY A 175 -37.55 9.91 2.69
N ASP A 176 -36.25 10.04 2.91
CA ASP A 176 -35.64 11.22 3.51
C ASP A 176 -34.61 11.80 2.53
N GLU A 177 -34.55 13.13 2.43
CA GLU A 177 -33.53 13.85 1.69
C GLU A 177 -32.13 13.67 2.30
N GLU A 178 -31.96 12.77 3.26
CA GLU A 178 -30.69 12.50 3.89
C GLU A 178 -29.78 11.72 2.95
N ARG A 179 -28.98 12.50 2.28
CA ARG A 179 -27.83 12.07 1.53
C ARG A 179 -26.62 12.04 2.47
N SER A 180 -25.95 10.93 2.55
CA SER A 180 -24.71 10.83 3.29
C SER A 180 -23.60 10.36 2.35
N ASP A 181 -22.82 11.32 1.85
CA ASP A 181 -21.70 11.06 0.98
C ASP A 181 -20.39 11.27 1.74
N ARG A 182 -19.52 10.29 1.65
CA ARG A 182 -18.16 10.35 2.18
C ARG A 182 -17.19 9.93 1.11
N ALA A 183 -16.15 10.73 0.88
CA ALA A 183 -15.06 10.36 0.01
C ALA A 183 -13.73 10.85 0.56
N SER A 184 -12.67 10.06 0.36
CA SER A 184 -11.31 10.46 0.69
C SER A 184 -10.32 9.99 -0.38
N VAL A 185 -9.31 10.81 -0.61
CA VAL A 185 -8.17 10.49 -1.47
C VAL A 185 -6.89 10.84 -0.74
N ASP A 186 -6.05 9.85 -0.54
CA ASP A 186 -4.72 9.98 0.07
C ASP A 186 -3.66 9.74 -1.01
N VAL A 187 -2.77 10.71 -1.21
CA VAL A 187 -1.62 10.60 -2.10
C VAL A 187 -0.36 10.71 -1.27
N SER A 188 0.58 9.81 -1.48
CA SER A 188 1.87 9.92 -0.80
C SER A 188 3.02 9.53 -1.73
N TYR A 189 4.14 10.21 -1.55
CA TYR A 189 5.39 9.91 -2.22
C TYR A 189 6.51 9.80 -1.19
N GLN A 190 7.10 8.62 -1.12
CA GLN A 190 8.20 8.34 -0.22
C GLN A 190 9.47 8.04 -1.01
N ARG A 191 10.58 8.66 -0.61
CA ARG A 191 11.91 8.40 -1.14
C ARG A 191 12.90 8.11 -0.01
N SER A 192 13.89 7.28 -0.29
CA SER A 192 15.01 7.03 0.63
C SER A 192 16.30 7.56 0.03
N PRO A 193 16.62 8.85 0.24
CA PRO A 193 17.78 9.50 -0.36
C PRO A 193 19.10 9.02 0.26
N TRP A 194 19.07 8.59 1.52
CA TRP A 194 20.24 8.11 2.27
C TRP A 194 19.96 6.74 2.88
N PRO A 195 21.01 5.95 3.19
CA PRO A 195 20.86 4.72 3.96
C PRO A 195 20.05 4.97 5.25
N ARG A 196 19.07 4.11 5.51
CA ARG A 196 18.19 4.16 6.69
C ARG A 196 17.33 5.41 6.86
N TRP A 197 17.30 6.35 5.92
CA TRP A 197 16.45 7.53 6.00
C TRP A 197 15.34 7.50 4.93
N PHE A 198 14.20 8.06 5.29
CA PHE A 198 13.13 8.33 4.32
C PHE A 198 12.72 9.80 4.37
N VAL A 199 12.21 10.26 3.25
CA VAL A 199 11.50 11.54 3.09
C VAL A 199 10.14 11.19 2.52
N LEU A 200 9.08 11.75 3.10
CA LEU A 200 7.69 11.53 2.75
C LEU A 200 7.03 12.87 2.42
N GLY A 201 6.40 12.97 1.25
CA GLY A 201 5.41 14.00 0.94
C GLY A 201 4.03 13.35 0.91
N PHE A 202 3.02 14.01 1.44
CA PHE A 202 1.67 13.49 1.44
C PHE A 202 0.64 14.59 1.22
N GLY A 203 -0.49 14.19 0.65
CA GLY A 203 -1.71 14.97 0.55
C GLY A 203 -2.91 14.09 0.85
N ARG A 204 -3.85 14.61 1.63
CA ARG A 204 -5.14 13.97 1.91
C ARG A 204 -6.25 14.95 1.62
N PHE A 205 -7.26 14.49 0.93
CA PHE A 205 -8.47 15.22 0.63
C PHE A 205 -9.66 14.39 1.08
N GLU A 206 -10.54 14.98 1.86
CA GLU A 206 -11.69 14.28 2.45
C GLU A 206 -12.93 15.16 2.37
N THR A 207 -14.06 14.55 2.00
CA THR A 207 -15.41 15.13 2.16
C THR A 207 -16.23 14.20 3.04
N ASN A 208 -17.10 14.75 3.90
CA ASN A 208 -17.96 13.95 4.75
C ASN A 208 -19.21 14.77 5.12
N GLU A 209 -20.30 14.53 4.41
CA GLU A 209 -21.55 15.25 4.62
C GLU A 209 -22.13 15.01 6.02
N SER A 210 -22.01 13.79 6.57
CA SER A 210 -22.51 13.47 7.92
C SER A 210 -21.82 14.28 9.03
N LEU A 211 -20.58 14.74 8.78
CA LEU A 211 -19.84 15.61 9.70
C LEU A 211 -19.95 17.10 9.33
N GLY A 212 -20.80 17.45 8.37
CA GLY A 212 -20.88 18.80 7.82
C GLY A 212 -19.58 19.29 7.17
N LEU A 213 -18.72 18.35 6.76
CA LEU A 213 -17.41 18.65 6.20
C LEU A 213 -17.48 18.66 4.67
N THR A 214 -17.48 19.86 4.09
CA THR A 214 -17.49 20.03 2.63
C THR A 214 -16.17 19.62 2.01
N LEU A 215 -15.06 20.02 2.61
CA LEU A 215 -13.71 19.62 2.17
C LEU A 215 -12.69 19.82 3.30
N ARG A 216 -11.93 18.80 3.57
CA ARG A 216 -10.69 18.88 4.33
C ARG A 216 -9.52 18.57 3.41
N SER A 217 -8.55 19.46 3.36
CA SER A 217 -7.33 19.29 2.58
C SER A 217 -6.14 19.34 3.53
N GLN A 218 -5.37 18.27 3.57
CA GLN A 218 -4.14 18.22 4.36
C GLN A 218 -2.97 17.93 3.43
N VAL A 219 -1.95 18.77 3.45
CA VAL A 219 -0.72 18.61 2.64
C VAL A 219 0.48 18.80 3.54
N GLY A 220 1.46 17.94 3.43
CA GLY A 220 2.62 18.02 4.29
C GLY A 220 3.79 17.16 3.85
N GLY A 221 4.83 17.21 4.64
CA GLY A 221 6.02 16.40 4.47
C GLY A 221 6.64 16.02 5.80
N ALA A 222 7.32 14.88 5.80
CA ALA A 222 8.02 14.36 6.96
C ALA A 222 9.32 13.68 6.52
N MET A 223 10.25 13.56 7.44
CA MET A 223 11.47 12.78 7.25
C MET A 223 11.86 12.08 8.56
N GLY A 224 12.62 11.00 8.41
CA GLY A 224 13.08 10.30 9.60
C GLY A 224 13.89 9.05 9.30
N PRO A 225 14.48 8.44 10.33
CA PRO A 225 15.22 7.20 10.20
C PRO A 225 14.32 5.96 10.19
N ARG A 226 14.78 4.93 9.48
CA ARG A 226 14.34 3.55 9.69
C ARG A 226 15.21 2.92 10.77
N LEU A 227 14.63 2.68 11.93
CA LEU A 227 15.32 2.14 13.09
C LEU A 227 15.57 0.64 12.94
N ILE A 228 14.55 -0.07 12.44
CA ILE A 228 14.59 -1.49 12.15
C ILE A 228 14.22 -1.69 10.69
N ASN A 229 15.05 -2.46 9.97
CA ASN A 229 14.77 -2.86 8.60
C ASN A 229 15.30 -4.28 8.39
N SER A 230 14.45 -5.26 8.59
CA SER A 230 14.78 -6.67 8.49
C SER A 230 13.69 -7.44 7.73
N ASN A 231 13.94 -8.71 7.45
CA ASN A 231 12.96 -9.60 6.82
C ASN A 231 11.81 -10.03 7.75
N ARG A 232 11.82 -9.62 9.02
CA ARG A 232 10.76 -9.95 10.00
C ARG A 232 10.18 -8.73 10.70
N ALA A 233 10.90 -7.61 10.70
CA ALA A 233 10.43 -6.39 11.35
C ALA A 233 10.93 -5.14 10.64
N GLN A 234 10.08 -4.15 10.55
CA GLN A 234 10.40 -2.81 10.07
C GLN A 234 9.88 -1.81 11.09
N MET A 235 10.68 -0.81 11.42
CA MET A 235 10.28 0.29 12.29
C MET A 235 10.89 1.59 11.81
N SER A 236 10.07 2.62 11.70
CA SER A 236 10.51 3.97 11.36
C SER A 236 9.83 5.00 12.24
N ILE A 237 10.57 6.07 12.51
CA ILE A 237 10.06 7.26 13.15
C ILE A 237 10.29 8.44 12.22
N GLY A 238 9.41 9.43 12.27
CA GLY A 238 9.52 10.61 11.42
C GLY A 238 8.97 11.84 12.10
N ALA A 239 9.49 12.99 11.70
CA ALA A 239 8.96 14.29 12.08
C ALA A 239 8.78 15.16 10.83
N GLY A 240 7.79 16.03 10.87
CA GLY A 240 7.45 16.87 9.74
C GLY A 240 6.47 17.97 10.08
N VAL A 241 5.97 18.59 9.03
CA VAL A 241 4.97 19.66 9.11
C VAL A 241 3.93 19.49 8.00
N GLY A 242 2.73 19.97 8.26
CA GLY A 242 1.66 19.99 7.28
C GLY A 242 0.72 21.16 7.49
N VAL A 243 0.02 21.50 6.43
CA VAL A 243 -1.08 22.49 6.46
C VAL A 243 -2.38 21.72 6.33
N ASN A 244 -3.33 22.03 7.19
CA ASN A 244 -4.67 21.51 7.20
C ASN A 244 -5.64 22.66 6.95
N ASP A 245 -6.44 22.57 5.88
CA ASP A 245 -7.49 23.54 5.49
C ASP A 245 -8.84 22.80 5.60
N GLU A 246 -9.71 23.27 6.46
CA GLU A 246 -11.02 22.67 6.72
C GLU A 246 -12.12 23.66 6.31
N ARG A 247 -13.07 23.17 5.51
CA ARG A 247 -14.25 23.90 5.08
C ARG A 247 -15.49 23.09 5.46
N GLY A 248 -16.32 23.67 6.28
CA GLY A 248 -17.61 23.09 6.68
C GLY A 248 -18.77 23.79 5.99
N VAL A 249 -19.98 23.25 6.18
CA VAL A 249 -21.24 23.92 5.84
C VAL A 249 -21.50 24.96 6.92
N ASP A 250 -21.73 26.21 6.56
CA ASP A 250 -22.02 27.33 7.47
C ASP A 250 -20.96 27.62 8.55
N VAL A 251 -19.72 27.18 8.31
CA VAL A 251 -18.57 27.42 9.19
C VAL A 251 -17.47 28.14 8.44
N GLU A 252 -16.87 29.17 9.04
CA GLU A 252 -15.73 29.86 8.46
C GLU A 252 -14.56 28.88 8.19
N PRO A 253 -13.93 28.95 7.01
CA PRO A 253 -12.80 28.11 6.69
C PRO A 253 -11.67 28.28 7.69
N THR A 254 -11.16 27.17 8.22
CA THR A 254 -10.04 27.19 9.15
C THR A 254 -8.79 26.63 8.52
N ARG A 255 -7.68 27.32 8.68
CA ARG A 255 -6.39 26.89 8.19
C ARG A 255 -5.40 26.79 9.34
N ASN A 256 -4.84 25.59 9.51
CA ASN A 256 -3.92 25.28 10.60
C ASN A 256 -2.59 24.78 10.05
N LEU A 257 -1.50 25.30 10.61
CA LEU A 257 -0.18 24.72 10.48
C LEU A 257 -0.01 23.72 11.62
N GLU A 258 0.38 22.49 11.29
CA GLU A 258 0.54 21.38 12.24
C GLU A 258 1.92 20.78 12.14
N GLY A 259 2.51 20.43 13.27
CA GLY A 259 3.62 19.50 13.31
C GLY A 259 3.11 18.07 12.99
N LEU A 260 3.99 17.19 12.63
CA LEU A 260 3.74 15.77 12.47
C LEU A 260 4.84 14.97 13.14
N LEU A 261 4.44 14.08 14.05
CA LEU A 261 5.29 13.01 14.55
C LEU A 261 4.67 11.69 14.10
N LEU A 262 5.47 10.82 13.50
CA LEU A 262 5.04 9.56 12.91
C LEU A 262 5.86 8.41 13.48
N VAL A 263 5.19 7.36 13.93
CA VAL A 263 5.79 6.06 14.25
C VAL A 263 5.08 5.00 13.42
N GLN A 264 5.85 4.22 12.69
CA GLN A 264 5.35 3.07 11.94
C GLN A 264 6.17 1.85 12.34
N SER A 265 5.48 0.77 12.67
CA SER A 265 6.10 -0.50 13.02
C SER A 265 5.33 -1.63 12.35
N SER A 266 6.05 -2.56 11.76
CA SER A 266 5.50 -3.78 11.20
C SER A 266 6.33 -4.96 11.68
N TYR A 267 5.66 -6.00 12.12
CA TYR A 267 6.26 -7.29 12.41
C TYR A 267 5.53 -8.36 11.59
N PHE A 268 6.28 -9.28 11.00
CA PHE A 268 5.71 -10.34 10.17
C PHE A 268 6.55 -11.60 10.23
N THR A 269 5.88 -12.74 10.26
CA THR A 269 6.50 -14.06 10.14
C THR A 269 5.64 -14.94 9.27
N TYR A 270 6.28 -15.79 8.51
CA TYR A 270 5.64 -16.81 7.66
C TYR A 270 5.76 -18.22 8.25
N ASP A 271 6.59 -18.37 9.30
CA ASP A 271 6.59 -19.58 10.09
C ASP A 271 5.21 -19.76 10.76
N ARG A 272 4.73 -21.00 10.87
CA ARG A 272 3.42 -21.27 11.47
C ARG A 272 3.44 -21.03 12.99
N PRO A 273 2.50 -20.25 13.51
CA PRO A 273 1.40 -19.57 12.83
C PRO A 273 1.88 -18.29 12.09
N THR A 274 1.49 -18.14 10.82
CA THR A 274 1.74 -16.92 10.06
C THR A 274 1.11 -15.74 10.80
N THR A 275 1.93 -14.75 11.11
CA THR A 275 1.48 -13.60 11.91
C THR A 275 1.96 -12.31 11.29
N SER A 276 1.10 -11.31 11.21
CA SER A 276 1.47 -9.94 10.90
C SER A 276 0.89 -8.99 11.94
N LEU A 277 1.68 -8.02 12.35
CA LEU A 277 1.30 -6.90 13.21
C LEU A 277 1.75 -5.63 12.54
N ASP A 278 0.84 -4.73 12.25
CA ASP A 278 1.12 -3.39 11.71
C ASP A 278 0.58 -2.35 12.69
N VAL A 279 1.43 -1.38 13.06
CA VAL A 279 1.07 -0.27 13.96
C VAL A 279 1.50 1.04 13.32
N ARG A 280 0.60 2.01 13.28
CA ARG A 280 0.85 3.38 12.85
C ARG A 280 0.33 4.34 13.89
N LEU A 281 1.20 5.18 14.42
CA LEU A 281 0.85 6.27 15.32
C LEU A 281 1.25 7.59 14.68
N GLN A 282 0.32 8.52 14.61
CA GLN A 282 0.53 9.87 14.11
C GLN A 282 0.07 10.87 15.16
N TYR A 283 0.87 11.88 15.43
CA TYR A 283 0.56 12.94 16.37
C TYR A 283 0.77 14.29 15.69
N TYR A 284 -0.23 15.14 15.76
CA TYR A 284 -0.32 16.41 15.09
C TYR A 284 -0.50 17.56 16.11
N PRO A 285 0.58 18.10 16.68
CA PRO A 285 0.50 19.32 17.47
C PRO A 285 0.23 20.51 16.56
N SER A 286 -0.79 21.30 16.85
CA SER A 286 -1.07 22.53 16.09
C SER A 286 -0.01 23.59 16.42
N LEU A 287 0.59 24.15 15.39
CA LEU A 287 1.58 25.23 15.51
C LEU A 287 0.93 26.60 15.42
N SER A 288 -0.24 26.70 14.77
CA SER A 288 -1.01 27.95 14.62
C SER A 288 -2.07 28.13 15.68
N ASN A 289 -2.68 27.04 16.17
CA ASN A 289 -3.70 27.05 17.21
C ASN A 289 -3.16 26.42 18.51
N ARG A 290 -2.58 27.24 19.35
CA ARG A 290 -1.91 26.78 20.57
C ARG A 290 -2.83 25.94 21.45
N GLY A 291 -2.37 24.74 21.81
CA GLY A 291 -3.08 23.80 22.67
C GLY A 291 -4.06 22.87 21.96
N ARG A 292 -4.29 23.00 20.63
CA ARG A 292 -4.94 21.95 19.85
C ARG A 292 -3.89 20.90 19.46
N HIS A 293 -4.24 19.64 19.67
CA HIS A 293 -3.44 18.50 19.19
C HIS A 293 -4.37 17.37 18.79
N ARG A 294 -3.95 16.64 17.80
CA ARG A 294 -4.66 15.47 17.26
C ARG A 294 -3.73 14.25 17.30
N ALA A 295 -4.32 13.10 17.50
CA ALA A 295 -3.59 11.82 17.44
C ALA A 295 -4.41 10.81 16.65
N GLN A 296 -3.71 9.97 15.90
CA GLN A 296 -4.31 8.83 15.20
C GLN A 296 -3.47 7.60 15.48
N LEU A 297 -4.15 6.53 15.89
CA LEU A 297 -3.55 5.22 16.09
C LEU A 297 -4.31 4.21 15.23
N ASP A 298 -3.60 3.50 14.39
CA ASP A 298 -4.07 2.35 13.66
C ASP A 298 -3.19 1.16 14.04
N ALA A 299 -3.78 0.09 14.53
CA ALA A 299 -3.09 -1.12 14.84
C ALA A 299 -3.88 -2.32 14.30
N SER A 300 -3.21 -3.22 13.59
CA SER A 300 -3.83 -4.43 13.11
C SER A 300 -2.94 -5.63 13.37
N VAL A 301 -3.54 -6.70 13.88
CA VAL A 301 -2.90 -7.99 14.00
C VAL A 301 -3.69 -9.00 13.20
N ARG A 302 -2.99 -9.80 12.41
CA ARG A 302 -3.57 -10.93 11.68
C ARG A 302 -2.75 -12.18 11.99
N GLN A 303 -3.41 -13.24 12.36
CA GLN A 303 -2.79 -14.51 12.66
C GLN A 303 -3.54 -15.64 11.96
N GLU A 304 -2.80 -16.50 11.26
CA GLU A 304 -3.31 -17.73 10.68
C GLU A 304 -3.44 -18.78 11.80
N LEU A 305 -4.63 -19.30 12.01
CA LEU A 305 -4.91 -20.32 13.03
C LEU A 305 -4.71 -21.73 12.48
N LEU A 306 -5.21 -21.97 11.27
CA LEU A 306 -5.08 -23.20 10.50
C LEU A 306 -4.68 -22.81 9.08
N SER A 307 -4.33 -23.80 8.24
CA SER A 307 -4.07 -23.51 6.83
C SER A 307 -5.25 -22.75 6.23
N ASP A 308 -4.97 -21.55 5.72
CA ASP A 308 -5.92 -20.66 5.06
C ASP A 308 -6.99 -19.99 5.94
N LEU A 309 -7.15 -20.39 7.22
CA LEU A 309 -8.05 -19.76 8.19
C LEU A 309 -7.28 -18.75 9.05
N PHE A 310 -7.69 -17.49 9.04
CA PHE A 310 -7.06 -16.46 9.86
C PHE A 310 -8.05 -15.68 10.71
N VAL A 311 -7.54 -15.13 11.80
CA VAL A 311 -8.22 -14.12 12.62
C VAL A 311 -7.48 -12.80 12.42
N ALA A 312 -8.23 -11.73 12.29
CA ALA A 312 -7.67 -10.39 12.29
C ALA A 312 -8.40 -9.51 13.31
N LEU A 313 -7.61 -8.70 14.01
CA LEU A 313 -8.09 -7.69 14.94
C LEU A 313 -7.51 -6.34 14.50
N THR A 314 -8.36 -5.37 14.26
CA THR A 314 -7.98 -4.00 13.92
C THR A 314 -8.51 -3.06 14.99
N LEU A 315 -7.63 -2.27 15.56
CA LEU A 315 -7.92 -1.17 16.48
C LEU A 315 -7.64 0.12 15.74
N PHE A 316 -8.57 1.06 15.79
CA PHE A 316 -8.32 2.44 15.40
C PHE A 316 -8.72 3.38 16.52
N ASN A 317 -8.02 4.49 16.63
CA ASN A 317 -8.35 5.58 17.52
C ASN A 317 -8.03 6.91 16.83
N SER A 318 -8.96 7.83 16.88
CA SER A 318 -8.82 9.21 16.41
C SER A 318 -9.17 10.17 17.53
N TYR A 319 -8.21 10.98 17.91
CA TYR A 319 -8.37 11.96 18.97
C TYR A 319 -8.12 13.37 18.44
N ASP A 320 -8.99 14.31 18.80
CA ASP A 320 -8.83 15.75 18.59
C ASP A 320 -9.17 16.50 19.87
N SER A 321 -8.20 17.21 20.44
CA SER A 321 -8.42 17.95 21.70
C SER A 321 -9.37 19.13 21.56
N ARG A 322 -9.64 19.61 20.34
CA ARG A 322 -10.57 20.69 20.01
C ARG A 322 -11.22 20.41 18.66
N PRO A 323 -12.23 19.53 18.60
CA PRO A 323 -12.93 19.23 17.36
C PRO A 323 -13.60 20.51 16.80
N PRO A 324 -13.76 20.60 15.47
CA PRO A 324 -14.39 21.77 14.83
C PRO A 324 -15.83 22.04 15.30
N ASN A 325 -16.56 21.01 15.66
CA ASN A 325 -17.88 21.08 16.23
C ASN A 325 -17.80 20.76 17.74
N GLU A 326 -18.19 21.69 18.60
CA GLU A 326 -18.17 21.49 20.05
C GLU A 326 -19.10 20.36 20.54
N ALA A 327 -20.08 19.96 19.71
CA ALA A 327 -20.96 18.83 19.99
C ALA A 327 -20.33 17.47 19.55
N ALA A 328 -19.21 17.48 18.84
CA ALA A 328 -18.55 16.25 18.42
C ALA A 328 -17.65 15.69 19.53
N ASP A 329 -17.61 14.37 19.63
CA ASP A 329 -16.72 13.69 20.55
C ASP A 329 -15.25 13.96 20.21
N SER A 330 -14.46 14.22 21.23
CA SER A 330 -13.02 14.44 21.10
C SER A 330 -12.23 13.17 20.81
N ASN A 331 -12.82 12.00 20.98
CA ASN A 331 -12.18 10.71 20.83
C ASN A 331 -13.13 9.71 20.15
N ASP A 332 -12.67 9.14 19.05
CA ASP A 332 -13.33 8.05 18.34
C ASP A 332 -12.44 6.81 18.34
N VAL A 333 -12.94 5.74 18.94
CA VAL A 333 -12.23 4.48 19.04
C VAL A 333 -13.09 3.33 18.55
N GLY A 334 -12.51 2.46 17.73
CA GLY A 334 -13.18 1.27 17.26
C GLY A 334 -12.28 0.06 17.23
N ILE A 335 -12.90 -1.08 17.44
CA ILE A 335 -12.26 -2.40 17.36
C ILE A 335 -13.06 -3.25 16.39
N VAL A 336 -12.37 -3.78 15.39
CA VAL A 336 -12.97 -4.69 14.42
C VAL A 336 -12.27 -6.05 14.55
N ALA A 337 -13.03 -7.07 14.90
CA ALA A 337 -12.57 -8.45 14.86
C ALA A 337 -13.17 -9.15 13.65
N SER A 338 -12.35 -9.86 12.90
CA SER A 338 -12.77 -10.61 11.73
C SER A 338 -12.12 -11.99 11.69
N ILE A 339 -12.84 -12.94 11.14
CA ILE A 339 -12.34 -14.26 10.78
C ILE A 339 -12.49 -14.41 9.28
N GLY A 340 -11.48 -14.92 8.61
CA GLY A 340 -11.49 -15.06 7.17
C GLY A 340 -10.77 -16.30 6.71
N TRP A 341 -11.07 -16.68 5.48
CA TRP A 341 -10.48 -17.82 4.80
C TRP A 341 -9.78 -17.34 3.51
N THR A 342 -8.56 -17.82 3.27
CA THR A 342 -7.80 -17.58 2.03
C THR A 342 -7.76 -18.88 1.23
N TYR A 343 -8.07 -18.89 -0.04
CA TYR A 343 -8.02 -20.06 -0.92
C TYR A 343 -7.25 -19.74 -2.23
#